data_530aff14b5e57031a19469b3ad9d8992
#
_entry.id   530aff14b5e57031a19469b3ad9d8992
#
_cell.length_a   1.000
_cell.length_b   1.000
_cell.length_c   1.000
_cell.angle_alpha   90.00
_cell.angle_beta   90.00
_cell.angle_gamma   90.00
#
_symmetry.space_group_name_H-M   'P 1'
#
loop_
_entity.id
_entity.type
_entity.pdbx_description
1 polymer ?
#
loop_
_entity_poly.entity_id
_entity_poly.type
_entity_poly.pdbx_seq_one_letter_code
_entity_poly.pdbx_strand_id
1 'polypeptide(L)'
;LLEPAPYDLPEVDYFISECTYAMQDHAKRDEEENKLIEFSYETIEGGGTVLIPAFAVGRAQELAEIYYSHKFKHEVYMDGMALTVNDILINNPEFIKDPSFLQKALGSINYVNNWAERKKIVKQPVAIISPAGMLMGGASVFYSKKISKDAKNAIAIVAYQVEGTPGRSLVDEGVLNFNGSRYSVKAKVGRFDLSSHSGRSELLRMFKSLKGSPKIILVHGEQETCEGFALELKSMGFDASCARTGEVYA
;
A
#
# COMPACT_ATOMS: atom_id res chain seq x y z
N LEU A 1 -9.52 -2.57 -8.26
CA LEU A 1 -10.50 -1.70 -7.61
C LEU A 1 -11.01 -0.57 -8.54
N LEU A 2 -10.11 0.21 -9.15
CA LEU A 2 -10.46 1.31 -10.07
C LEU A 2 -9.98 1.02 -11.50
N GLU A 3 -10.58 1.68 -12.49
CA GLU A 3 -10.02 1.67 -13.85
C GLU A 3 -8.73 2.50 -13.89
N PRO A 4 -7.72 2.06 -14.68
CA PRO A 4 -6.52 2.87 -14.88
C PRO A 4 -6.86 4.20 -15.56
N ALA A 5 -6.15 5.26 -15.18
CA ALA A 5 -6.29 6.55 -15.83
C ALA A 5 -5.83 6.48 -17.31
N PRO A 6 -6.54 7.14 -18.24
CA PRO A 6 -6.13 7.19 -19.64
C PRO A 6 -4.86 8.03 -19.82
N TYR A 7 -4.03 7.66 -20.80
CA TYR A 7 -2.84 8.44 -21.18
C TYR A 7 -3.12 9.54 -22.22
N ASP A 8 -4.34 9.63 -22.77
CA ASP A 8 -4.71 10.70 -23.71
C ASP A 8 -5.03 11.98 -22.93
N LEU A 9 -3.98 12.67 -22.55
CA LEU A 9 -4.06 13.91 -21.80
C LEU A 9 -4.14 15.11 -22.75
N PRO A 10 -4.85 16.20 -22.36
CA PRO A 10 -4.84 17.45 -23.14
C PRO A 10 -3.44 18.07 -23.18
N GLU A 11 -3.21 18.97 -24.11
CA GLU A 11 -2.04 19.84 -24.07
C GLU A 11 -2.14 20.79 -22.87
N VAL A 12 -1.04 20.92 -22.11
CA VAL A 12 -0.97 21.73 -20.88
C VAL A 12 0.36 22.45 -20.80
N ASP A 13 0.41 23.57 -20.10
CA ASP A 13 1.64 24.33 -19.85
C ASP A 13 2.48 23.70 -18.73
N TYR A 14 1.81 23.13 -17.72
CA TYR A 14 2.42 22.48 -16.56
C TYR A 14 1.84 21.10 -16.34
N PHE A 15 2.70 20.15 -16.08
CA PHE A 15 2.33 18.78 -15.73
C PHE A 15 2.93 18.39 -14.39
N ILE A 16 2.08 18.17 -13.38
CA ILE A 16 2.51 17.76 -12.04
C ILE A 16 2.35 16.25 -11.93
N SER A 17 3.44 15.54 -11.58
CA SER A 17 3.44 14.07 -11.46
C SER A 17 4.11 13.60 -10.18
N GLU A 18 3.62 12.50 -9.63
CA GLU A 18 4.33 11.74 -8.62
C GLU A 18 5.60 11.10 -9.21
N CYS A 19 6.57 10.78 -8.34
CA CYS A 19 7.81 10.12 -8.72
C CYS A 19 8.28 9.09 -7.67
N THR A 20 7.34 8.46 -6.96
CA THR A 20 7.61 7.55 -5.84
C THR A 20 8.51 6.38 -6.26
N TYR A 21 8.22 5.76 -7.41
CA TYR A 21 8.98 4.64 -7.97
C TYR A 21 9.70 5.01 -9.27
N ALA A 22 10.12 6.27 -9.42
CA ALA A 22 10.75 6.76 -10.64
C ALA A 22 12.07 6.07 -11.01
N MET A 23 12.75 5.42 -10.05
CA MET A 23 14.03 4.75 -10.27
C MET A 23 13.91 3.23 -10.45
N GLN A 24 12.72 2.65 -10.32
CA GLN A 24 12.52 1.20 -10.44
C GLN A 24 11.14 0.86 -11.00
N ASP A 25 11.03 -0.29 -11.62
CA ASP A 25 9.74 -0.87 -12.00
C ASP A 25 9.23 -1.81 -10.92
N HIS A 26 7.93 -2.05 -10.94
CA HIS A 26 7.27 -3.01 -10.06
C HIS A 26 7.50 -4.45 -10.53
N ALA A 27 7.50 -5.38 -9.58
CA ALA A 27 7.37 -6.80 -9.87
C ALA A 27 6.00 -7.08 -10.52
N LYS A 28 5.85 -8.24 -11.15
CA LYS A 28 4.56 -8.63 -11.72
C LYS A 28 3.53 -8.81 -10.61
N ARG A 29 2.38 -8.19 -10.80
CA ARG A 29 1.33 -8.11 -9.80
C ARG A 29 0.85 -9.48 -9.32
N ASP A 30 0.58 -10.38 -10.22
CA ASP A 30 0.14 -11.75 -9.94
C ASP A 30 1.17 -12.57 -9.15
N GLU A 31 2.46 -12.36 -9.42
CA GLU A 31 3.54 -13.00 -8.66
C GLU A 31 3.57 -12.49 -7.20
N GLU A 32 3.40 -11.20 -6.98
CA GLU A 32 3.38 -10.61 -5.64
C GLU A 32 2.12 -10.99 -4.84
N GLU A 33 0.98 -11.08 -5.51
CA GLU A 33 -0.26 -11.58 -4.90
C GLU A 33 -0.11 -13.04 -4.46
N ASN A 34 0.43 -13.91 -5.33
CA ASN A 34 0.70 -15.30 -4.98
C ASN A 34 1.64 -15.41 -3.77
N LYS A 35 2.73 -14.64 -3.74
CA LYS A 35 3.67 -14.61 -2.60
C LYS A 35 2.98 -14.19 -1.29
N LEU A 36 2.09 -13.18 -1.33
CA LEU A 36 1.32 -12.76 -0.16
C LEU A 36 0.40 -13.88 0.34
N ILE A 37 -0.27 -14.55 -0.59
CA ILE A 37 -1.19 -15.65 -0.27
C ILE A 37 -0.43 -16.85 0.33
N GLU A 38 0.69 -17.26 -0.26
CA GLU A 38 1.55 -18.33 0.28
C GLU A 38 2.07 -17.97 1.68
N PHE A 39 2.59 -16.76 1.85
CA PHE A 39 3.06 -16.26 3.14
C PHE A 39 1.96 -16.30 4.22
N SER A 40 0.73 -15.99 3.82
CA SER A 40 -0.42 -16.04 4.70
C SER A 40 -0.80 -17.48 5.06
N TYR A 41 -0.81 -18.41 4.09
CA TYR A 41 -1.03 -19.83 4.34
C TYR A 41 0.01 -20.41 5.28
N GLU A 42 1.29 -20.26 4.98
CA GLU A 42 2.37 -20.80 5.83
C GLU A 42 2.26 -20.32 7.27
N THR A 43 1.95 -19.04 7.47
CA THR A 43 1.85 -18.45 8.81
C THR A 43 0.64 -19.00 9.57
N ILE A 44 -0.52 -19.05 8.92
CA ILE A 44 -1.78 -19.45 9.56
C ILE A 44 -1.80 -20.97 9.83
N GLU A 45 -1.33 -21.78 8.88
CA GLU A 45 -1.21 -23.24 9.07
C GLU A 45 -0.15 -23.58 10.13
N GLY A 46 0.86 -22.72 10.31
CA GLY A 46 1.79 -22.78 11.45
C GLY A 46 1.21 -22.31 12.78
N GLY A 47 -0.10 -21.99 12.84
CA GLY A 47 -0.80 -21.54 14.04
C GLY A 47 -0.53 -20.07 14.41
N GLY A 48 0.00 -19.27 13.47
CA GLY A 48 0.27 -17.86 13.64
C GLY A 48 -0.81 -16.94 13.08
N THR A 49 -0.72 -15.66 13.43
CA THR A 49 -1.57 -14.57 12.91
C THR A 49 -0.77 -13.74 11.91
N VAL A 50 -1.36 -13.41 10.76
CA VAL A 50 -0.78 -12.46 9.79
C VAL A 50 -1.41 -11.10 9.96
N LEU A 51 -0.60 -10.07 10.21
CA LEU A 51 -1.05 -8.68 10.12
C LEU A 51 -0.65 -8.09 8.78
N ILE A 52 -1.62 -7.48 8.10
CA ILE A 52 -1.42 -6.74 6.85
C ILE A 52 -1.78 -5.27 7.12
N PRO A 53 -0.80 -4.42 7.50
CA PRO A 53 -1.03 -2.99 7.64
C PRO A 53 -1.32 -2.39 6.27
N ALA A 54 -2.46 -1.73 6.12
CA ALA A 54 -2.91 -1.21 4.83
C ALA A 54 -3.49 0.20 4.97
N PHE A 55 -3.48 0.98 3.89
CA PHE A 55 -4.26 2.21 3.84
C PHE A 55 -5.75 1.88 3.87
N ALA A 56 -6.52 2.69 4.61
CA ALA A 56 -7.95 2.50 4.77
C ALA A 56 -8.71 2.64 3.45
N VAL A 57 -8.22 3.52 2.56
CA VAL A 57 -8.80 3.79 1.25
C VAL A 57 -8.00 3.04 0.18
N GLY A 58 -8.66 2.24 -0.61
CA GLY A 58 -8.10 1.53 -1.76
C GLY A 58 -7.41 0.22 -1.36
N ARG A 59 -6.28 0.28 -0.66
CA ARG A 59 -5.44 -0.90 -0.36
C ARG A 59 -6.14 -1.96 0.50
N ALA A 60 -6.90 -1.55 1.51
CA ALA A 60 -7.62 -2.50 2.35
C ALA A 60 -8.67 -3.28 1.54
N GLN A 61 -9.39 -2.62 0.65
CA GLN A 61 -10.40 -3.22 -0.21
C GLN A 61 -9.77 -4.13 -1.26
N GLU A 62 -8.68 -3.69 -1.88
CA GLU A 62 -7.93 -4.49 -2.83
C GLU A 62 -7.37 -5.78 -2.22
N LEU A 63 -6.92 -5.73 -0.96
CA LEU A 63 -6.53 -6.93 -0.23
C LEU A 63 -7.70 -7.91 -0.05
N ALA A 64 -8.91 -7.41 0.23
CA ALA A 64 -10.09 -8.27 0.27
C ALA A 64 -10.36 -8.92 -1.10
N GLU A 65 -10.21 -8.16 -2.22
CA GLU A 65 -10.33 -8.68 -3.57
C GLU A 65 -9.26 -9.76 -3.86
N ILE A 66 -8.01 -9.55 -3.43
CA ILE A 66 -6.91 -10.52 -3.58
C ILE A 66 -7.23 -11.82 -2.84
N TYR A 67 -7.56 -11.76 -1.56
CA TYR A 67 -7.90 -12.96 -0.79
C TYR A 67 -9.09 -13.71 -1.37
N TYR A 68 -10.09 -12.98 -1.86
CA TYR A 68 -11.27 -13.56 -2.50
C TYR A 68 -10.94 -14.21 -3.85
N SER A 69 -10.18 -13.55 -4.72
CA SER A 69 -9.81 -14.07 -6.06
C SER A 69 -8.97 -15.34 -5.97
N HIS A 70 -8.08 -15.43 -4.99
CA HIS A 70 -7.25 -16.59 -4.72
C HIS A 70 -7.97 -17.69 -3.91
N LYS A 71 -9.27 -17.52 -3.63
CA LYS A 71 -10.10 -18.49 -2.89
C LYS A 71 -9.46 -18.92 -1.56
N PHE A 72 -8.93 -17.93 -0.84
CA PHE A 72 -8.25 -18.16 0.42
C PHE A 72 -9.18 -18.85 1.43
N LYS A 73 -8.71 -19.91 2.09
CA LYS A 73 -9.58 -20.83 2.88
C LYS A 73 -9.66 -20.50 4.37
N HIS A 74 -8.79 -19.60 4.85
CA HIS A 74 -8.77 -19.23 6.26
C HIS A 74 -9.52 -17.90 6.47
N GLU A 75 -9.81 -17.62 7.73
CA GLU A 75 -10.52 -16.37 8.10
C GLU A 75 -9.66 -15.13 7.84
N VAL A 76 -10.26 -14.15 7.20
CA VAL A 76 -9.69 -12.82 6.97
C VAL A 76 -10.56 -11.82 7.73
N TYR A 77 -9.94 -10.97 8.52
CA TYR A 77 -10.59 -9.90 9.27
C TYR A 77 -10.15 -8.54 8.76
N MET A 78 -11.08 -7.61 8.70
CA MET A 78 -10.79 -6.19 8.44
C MET A 78 -11.20 -5.34 9.64
N ASP A 79 -10.35 -4.38 10.02
CA ASP A 79 -10.56 -3.54 11.21
C ASP A 79 -10.40 -2.04 10.87
N GLY A 80 -10.96 -1.21 11.71
CA GLY A 80 -10.75 0.23 11.74
C GLY A 80 -11.46 0.99 10.61
N MET A 81 -10.89 2.11 10.20
CA MET A 81 -11.50 3.05 9.25
C MET A 81 -11.81 2.42 7.87
N ALA A 82 -11.17 1.31 7.53
CA ALA A 82 -11.44 0.60 6.27
C ALA A 82 -12.92 0.16 6.17
N LEU A 83 -13.58 -0.12 7.31
CA LEU A 83 -15.00 -0.48 7.32
C LEU A 83 -15.88 0.68 6.82
N THR A 84 -15.62 1.89 7.30
CA THR A 84 -16.33 3.09 6.83
C THR A 84 -16.08 3.33 5.33
N VAL A 85 -14.87 3.09 4.87
CA VAL A 85 -14.54 3.20 3.43
C VAL A 85 -15.29 2.17 2.60
N ASN A 86 -15.44 0.94 3.10
CA ASN A 86 -16.23 -0.09 2.43
C ASN A 86 -17.69 0.40 2.20
N ASP A 87 -18.31 0.98 3.23
CA ASP A 87 -19.66 1.51 3.11
C ASP A 87 -19.74 2.63 2.06
N ILE A 88 -18.76 3.52 2.02
CA ILE A 88 -18.70 4.60 1.02
C ILE A 88 -18.58 4.01 -0.40
N LEU A 89 -17.69 3.05 -0.63
CA LEU A 89 -17.49 2.45 -1.94
C LEU A 89 -18.70 1.66 -2.42
N ILE A 90 -19.34 0.89 -1.53
CA ILE A 90 -20.57 0.14 -1.87
C ILE A 90 -21.71 1.09 -2.25
N ASN A 91 -21.82 2.25 -1.61
CA ASN A 91 -22.85 3.25 -1.89
C ASN A 91 -22.53 4.16 -3.08
N ASN A 92 -21.35 4.05 -3.69
CA ASN A 92 -20.94 4.81 -4.87
C ASN A 92 -20.33 3.87 -5.94
N PRO A 93 -21.10 2.90 -6.44
CA PRO A 93 -20.61 1.83 -7.30
C PRO A 93 -20.12 2.33 -8.68
N GLU A 94 -20.55 3.50 -9.12
CA GLU A 94 -20.18 4.12 -10.40
C GLU A 94 -18.69 4.45 -10.50
N PHE A 95 -17.97 4.55 -9.38
CA PHE A 95 -16.53 4.80 -9.34
C PHE A 95 -15.69 3.51 -9.26
N ILE A 96 -16.34 2.34 -9.19
CA ILE A 96 -15.66 1.05 -9.02
C ILE A 96 -15.66 0.28 -10.34
N LYS A 97 -14.52 -0.29 -10.69
CA LYS A 97 -14.34 -1.08 -11.92
C LYS A 97 -15.31 -2.28 -11.99
N ASP A 98 -15.39 -3.07 -10.93
CA ASP A 98 -16.32 -4.19 -10.78
C ASP A 98 -16.98 -4.15 -9.41
N PRO A 99 -18.11 -3.41 -9.25
CA PRO A 99 -18.81 -3.30 -7.97
C PRO A 99 -19.31 -4.66 -7.45
N SER A 100 -19.70 -5.56 -8.36
CA SER A 100 -20.19 -6.89 -7.98
C SER A 100 -19.07 -7.77 -7.40
N PHE A 101 -17.88 -7.68 -7.97
CA PHE A 101 -16.70 -8.38 -7.48
C PHE A 101 -16.28 -7.85 -6.11
N LEU A 102 -16.18 -6.52 -5.97
CA LEU A 102 -15.89 -5.88 -4.69
C LEU A 102 -16.88 -6.28 -3.59
N GLN A 103 -18.17 -6.26 -3.89
CA GLN A 103 -19.23 -6.64 -2.93
C GLN A 103 -19.06 -8.10 -2.46
N LYS A 104 -18.76 -9.02 -3.37
CA LYS A 104 -18.51 -10.44 -3.03
C LYS A 104 -17.24 -10.59 -2.19
N ALA A 105 -16.17 -9.88 -2.54
CA ALA A 105 -14.92 -9.90 -1.80
C ALA A 105 -15.10 -9.37 -0.37
N LEU A 106 -15.77 -8.24 -0.20
CA LEU A 106 -16.09 -7.66 1.11
C LEU A 106 -17.06 -8.54 1.92
N GLY A 107 -17.97 -9.24 1.25
CA GLY A 107 -18.89 -10.20 1.89
C GLY A 107 -18.23 -11.51 2.33
N SER A 108 -17.01 -11.80 1.86
CA SER A 108 -16.24 -13.01 2.21
C SER A 108 -15.33 -12.86 3.42
N ILE A 109 -15.18 -11.64 3.94
CA ILE A 109 -14.30 -11.33 5.08
C ILE A 109 -15.11 -10.98 6.33
N ASN A 110 -14.48 -11.09 7.49
CA ASN A 110 -15.08 -10.74 8.77
C ASN A 110 -14.70 -9.30 9.18
N TYR A 111 -15.59 -8.65 9.93
CA TYR A 111 -15.36 -7.28 10.41
C TYR A 111 -15.15 -7.25 11.91
N VAL A 112 -14.19 -6.42 12.34
CA VAL A 112 -13.90 -6.22 13.76
C VAL A 112 -14.68 -5.00 14.27
N ASN A 113 -15.71 -5.24 15.08
CA ASN A 113 -16.65 -4.21 15.50
C ASN A 113 -16.31 -3.56 16.86
N ASN A 114 -15.48 -4.23 17.68
CA ASN A 114 -15.22 -3.76 19.02
C ASN A 114 -13.84 -4.21 19.57
N TRP A 115 -13.47 -3.62 20.69
CA TRP A 115 -12.20 -3.88 21.34
C TRP A 115 -12.04 -5.32 21.86
N ALA A 116 -13.10 -5.97 22.28
CA ALA A 116 -13.07 -7.34 22.77
C ALA A 116 -12.74 -8.33 21.64
N GLU A 117 -13.36 -8.15 20.46
CA GLU A 117 -13.05 -8.92 19.26
C GLU A 117 -11.59 -8.73 18.84
N ARG A 118 -11.10 -7.47 18.83
CA ARG A 118 -9.71 -7.15 18.51
C ARG A 118 -8.72 -7.92 19.39
N LYS A 119 -9.00 -8.02 20.69
CA LYS A 119 -8.18 -8.79 21.65
C LYS A 119 -8.27 -10.30 21.43
N LYS A 120 -9.39 -10.78 20.88
CA LYS A 120 -9.63 -12.20 20.59
C LYS A 120 -8.88 -12.63 19.34
N ILE A 121 -9.11 -11.94 18.21
CA ILE A 121 -8.58 -12.35 16.90
C ILE A 121 -7.06 -12.30 16.82
N VAL A 122 -6.40 -11.38 17.52
CA VAL A 122 -4.93 -11.26 17.54
C VAL A 122 -4.21 -12.50 18.11
N LYS A 123 -4.96 -13.46 18.65
CA LYS A 123 -4.45 -14.72 19.20
C LYS A 123 -4.85 -15.93 18.38
N GLN A 124 -5.54 -15.73 17.25
CA GLN A 124 -6.05 -16.78 16.37
C GLN A 124 -5.21 -16.87 15.09
N PRO A 125 -5.14 -18.05 14.47
CA PRO A 125 -4.47 -18.22 13.19
C PRO A 125 -5.36 -17.66 12.06
N VAL A 126 -5.29 -16.33 11.85
CA VAL A 126 -6.10 -15.58 10.90
C VAL A 126 -5.28 -14.50 10.19
N ALA A 127 -5.78 -13.99 9.07
CA ALA A 127 -5.26 -12.79 8.45
C ALA A 127 -6.02 -11.54 8.94
N ILE A 128 -5.30 -10.45 9.25
CA ILE A 128 -5.89 -9.19 9.76
C ILE A 128 -5.45 -8.04 8.87
N ILE A 129 -6.36 -7.46 8.12
CA ILE A 129 -6.17 -6.22 7.35
C ILE A 129 -6.52 -5.05 8.26
N SER A 130 -5.55 -4.15 8.51
CA SER A 130 -5.78 -3.05 9.46
C SER A 130 -5.07 -1.76 9.07
N PRO A 131 -5.75 -0.62 9.03
CA PRO A 131 -5.14 0.69 9.00
C PRO A 131 -4.35 1.00 10.29
N ALA A 132 -3.27 1.76 10.22
CA ALA A 132 -2.66 2.46 9.10
C ALA A 132 -1.51 1.65 8.48
N GLY A 133 -1.30 1.80 7.18
CA GLY A 133 -0.32 1.03 6.41
C GLY A 133 1.15 1.23 6.80
N MET A 134 1.50 2.38 7.38
CA MET A 134 2.86 2.70 7.85
C MET A 134 3.02 2.50 9.38
N LEU A 135 2.05 1.87 10.03
CA LEU A 135 2.03 1.62 11.48
C LEU A 135 2.08 2.90 12.35
N MET A 136 1.67 4.05 11.80
CA MET A 136 1.71 5.34 12.52
C MET A 136 0.50 5.59 13.42
N GLY A 137 -0.53 4.74 13.39
CA GLY A 137 -1.74 4.94 14.18
C GLY A 137 -2.75 3.80 14.03
N GLY A 138 -3.93 4.00 14.58
CA GLY A 138 -5.05 3.08 14.43
C GLY A 138 -4.85 1.72 15.10
N ALA A 139 -5.65 0.75 14.66
CA ALA A 139 -5.62 -0.60 15.18
C ALA A 139 -4.33 -1.36 14.84
N SER A 140 -3.67 -1.02 13.72
CA SER A 140 -2.43 -1.67 13.29
C SER A 140 -1.30 -1.54 14.31
N VAL A 141 -1.25 -0.44 15.10
CA VAL A 141 -0.28 -0.26 16.20
C VAL A 141 -0.55 -1.26 17.32
N PHE A 142 -1.81 -1.50 17.67
CA PHE A 142 -2.16 -2.50 18.67
C PHE A 142 -1.77 -3.91 18.20
N TYR A 143 -2.16 -4.27 16.97
CA TYR A 143 -1.86 -5.58 16.41
C TYR A 143 -0.35 -5.82 16.28
N SER A 144 0.39 -4.87 15.71
CA SER A 144 1.84 -5.02 15.52
C SER A 144 2.59 -5.23 16.84
N LYS A 145 2.21 -4.50 17.90
CA LYS A 145 2.78 -4.69 19.24
C LYS A 145 2.48 -6.07 19.86
N LYS A 146 1.41 -6.73 19.46
CA LYS A 146 1.06 -8.07 19.95
C LYS A 146 1.69 -9.16 19.10
N ILE A 147 1.53 -9.04 17.78
CA ILE A 147 1.98 -10.02 16.78
C ILE A 147 3.50 -10.10 16.72
N SER A 148 4.20 -8.97 16.85
CA SER A 148 5.68 -8.92 16.81
C SER A 148 6.40 -9.78 17.85
N LYS A 149 5.72 -10.19 18.91
CA LYS A 149 6.33 -10.89 20.06
C LYS A 149 6.57 -12.38 19.85
N ASP A 150 5.94 -12.99 18.86
CA ASP A 150 5.94 -14.43 18.64
C ASP A 150 6.38 -14.75 17.20
N ALA A 151 7.40 -15.60 17.06
CA ALA A 151 7.98 -15.97 15.77
C ALA A 151 7.04 -16.78 14.86
N LYS A 152 5.96 -17.37 15.42
CA LYS A 152 4.93 -18.03 14.60
C LYS A 152 4.07 -17.04 13.81
N ASN A 153 3.98 -15.78 14.26
CA ASN A 153 3.20 -14.74 13.61
C ASN A 153 3.98 -14.06 12.47
N ALA A 154 3.26 -13.27 11.69
CA ALA A 154 3.86 -12.53 10.58
C ALA A 154 3.27 -11.12 10.42
N ILE A 155 4.06 -10.22 9.82
CA ILE A 155 3.64 -8.89 9.37
C ILE A 155 3.95 -8.79 7.88
N ALA A 156 2.93 -8.58 7.06
CA ALA A 156 3.04 -8.44 5.62
C ALA A 156 2.95 -6.96 5.24
N ILE A 157 4.06 -6.36 4.84
CA ILE A 157 4.13 -4.98 4.37
C ILE A 157 3.76 -4.93 2.88
N VAL A 158 2.68 -4.24 2.55
CA VAL A 158 2.06 -4.19 1.22
C VAL A 158 2.01 -2.78 0.62
N ALA A 159 2.67 -1.82 1.25
CA ALA A 159 2.70 -0.43 0.83
C ALA A 159 4.09 0.16 1.05
N TYR A 160 4.38 1.23 0.33
CA TYR A 160 5.58 2.03 0.54
C TYR A 160 5.67 2.51 2.00
N GLN A 161 6.89 2.50 2.54
CA GLN A 161 7.16 2.93 3.91
C GLN A 161 8.04 4.18 3.90
N VAL A 162 7.48 5.31 4.30
CA VAL A 162 8.17 6.60 4.34
C VAL A 162 9.21 6.60 5.47
N GLU A 163 10.33 7.25 5.24
CA GLU A 163 11.39 7.44 6.22
C GLU A 163 10.86 8.03 7.54
N GLY A 164 11.39 7.59 8.68
CA GLY A 164 10.93 8.01 10.01
C GLY A 164 9.65 7.32 10.50
N THR A 165 9.01 6.47 9.70
CA THR A 165 7.82 5.71 10.14
C THR A 165 8.19 4.39 10.83
N PRO A 166 7.33 3.87 11.73
CA PRO A 166 7.53 2.56 12.35
C PRO A 166 7.58 1.42 11.34
N GLY A 167 6.82 1.52 10.25
CA GLY A 167 6.86 0.55 9.17
C GLY A 167 8.20 0.55 8.42
N ARG A 168 8.83 1.70 8.24
CA ARG A 168 10.16 1.81 7.65
C ARG A 168 11.22 1.17 8.55
N SER A 169 11.22 1.49 9.86
CA SER A 169 12.13 0.86 10.83
C SER A 169 11.94 -0.67 10.90
N LEU A 170 10.70 -1.14 10.75
CA LEU A 170 10.43 -2.57 10.69
C LEU A 170 11.09 -3.24 9.48
N VAL A 171 11.03 -2.60 8.34
CA VAL A 171 11.57 -3.13 7.07
C VAL A 171 13.10 -3.09 7.04
N ASP A 172 13.69 -1.98 7.48
CA ASP A 172 15.14 -1.76 7.37
C ASP A 172 15.93 -2.40 8.51
N GLU A 173 15.37 -2.40 9.73
CA GLU A 173 16.09 -2.78 10.96
C GLU A 173 15.46 -3.97 11.69
N GLY A 174 14.29 -4.45 11.28
CA GLY A 174 13.56 -5.51 12.00
C GLY A 174 13.02 -5.08 13.37
N VAL A 175 12.77 -3.79 13.55
CA VAL A 175 12.29 -3.22 14.82
C VAL A 175 11.09 -2.31 14.60
N LEU A 176 10.25 -2.18 15.61
CA LEU A 176 9.15 -1.23 15.63
C LEU A 176 9.49 -0.07 16.57
N ASN A 177 9.46 1.15 16.06
CA ASN A 177 9.65 2.37 16.83
C ASN A 177 8.31 3.07 17.07
N PHE A 178 7.86 3.16 18.32
CA PHE A 178 6.66 3.88 18.72
C PHE A 178 6.97 4.88 19.81
N ASN A 179 6.77 6.16 19.55
CA ASN A 179 6.98 7.25 20.53
C ASN A 179 8.34 7.15 21.26
N GLY A 180 9.41 6.92 20.52
CA GLY A 180 10.76 6.78 21.04
C GLY A 180 11.07 5.44 21.73
N SER A 181 10.11 4.54 21.84
CA SER A 181 10.31 3.19 22.37
C SER A 181 10.58 2.19 21.24
N ARG A 182 11.67 1.44 21.35
CA ARG A 182 12.10 0.44 20.38
C ARG A 182 11.66 -0.96 20.81
N TYR A 183 10.98 -1.68 19.92
CA TYR A 183 10.47 -3.04 20.15
C TYR A 183 11.15 -4.01 19.19
N SER A 184 11.78 -5.06 19.72
CA SER A 184 12.30 -6.16 18.93
C SER A 184 11.14 -6.95 18.33
N VAL A 185 11.28 -7.31 17.04
CA VAL A 185 10.29 -8.08 16.29
C VAL A 185 10.82 -9.50 16.12
N LYS A 186 10.05 -10.49 16.62
CA LYS A 186 10.29 -11.93 16.46
C LYS A 186 9.48 -12.50 15.31
N ALA A 187 8.32 -11.88 15.01
CA ALA A 187 7.45 -12.28 13.93
C ALA A 187 8.18 -12.22 12.57
N LYS A 188 7.79 -13.08 11.65
CA LYS A 188 8.26 -12.99 10.25
C LYS A 188 7.82 -11.66 9.65
N VAL A 189 8.67 -11.01 8.84
CA VAL A 189 8.33 -9.78 8.10
C VAL A 189 8.47 -10.08 6.62
N GLY A 190 7.36 -9.97 5.88
CA GLY A 190 7.33 -10.07 4.42
C GLY A 190 7.10 -8.71 3.78
N ARG A 191 7.68 -8.47 2.58
CA ARG A 191 7.41 -7.29 1.75
C ARG A 191 6.82 -7.77 0.44
N PHE A 192 5.74 -7.11 0.02
CA PHE A 192 5.00 -7.45 -1.20
C PHE A 192 4.75 -6.16 -1.98
N ASP A 193 5.20 -6.13 -3.23
CA ASP A 193 5.06 -4.96 -4.08
C ASP A 193 3.66 -4.91 -4.71
N LEU A 194 2.72 -4.43 -3.91
CA LEU A 194 1.34 -4.21 -4.33
C LEU A 194 1.06 -2.71 -4.57
N SER A 195 2.07 -1.89 -4.79
CA SER A 195 1.90 -0.45 -4.98
C SER A 195 0.95 -0.13 -6.15
N SER A 196 0.23 0.98 -6.01
CA SER A 196 -0.60 1.55 -7.08
C SER A 196 0.04 2.81 -7.69
N HIS A 197 1.22 3.18 -7.22
CA HIS A 197 2.05 4.18 -7.90
C HIS A 197 2.59 3.60 -9.19
N SER A 198 2.84 4.46 -10.17
CA SER A 198 3.46 4.03 -11.42
C SER A 198 4.94 3.69 -11.24
N GLY A 199 5.38 2.61 -11.86
CA GLY A 199 6.79 2.28 -11.98
C GLY A 199 7.49 3.19 -13.00
N ARG A 200 8.82 3.13 -13.03
CA ARG A 200 9.66 3.94 -13.91
C ARG A 200 9.23 3.88 -15.39
N SER A 201 9.06 2.70 -15.93
CA SER A 201 8.67 2.50 -17.34
C SER A 201 7.30 3.10 -17.67
N GLU A 202 6.36 3.08 -16.72
CA GLU A 202 5.04 3.66 -16.87
C GLU A 202 5.11 5.19 -16.83
N LEU A 203 5.85 5.77 -15.87
CA LEU A 203 6.09 7.20 -15.80
C LEU A 203 6.74 7.73 -17.08
N LEU A 204 7.79 7.06 -17.59
CA LEU A 204 8.45 7.45 -18.84
C LEU A 204 7.51 7.33 -20.04
N ARG A 205 6.64 6.32 -20.10
CA ARG A 205 5.62 6.17 -21.15
C ARG A 205 4.63 7.33 -21.10
N MET A 206 4.16 7.68 -19.92
CA MET A 206 3.26 8.80 -19.69
C MET A 206 3.89 10.12 -20.17
N PHE A 207 5.11 10.43 -19.75
CA PHE A 207 5.78 11.68 -20.17
C PHE A 207 6.02 11.75 -21.68
N LYS A 208 6.37 10.63 -22.32
CA LYS A 208 6.52 10.55 -23.79
C LYS A 208 5.20 10.74 -24.54
N SER A 209 4.06 10.52 -23.88
CA SER A 209 2.73 10.71 -24.49
C SER A 209 2.18 12.13 -24.33
N LEU A 210 2.84 12.99 -23.55
CA LEU A 210 2.40 14.37 -23.34
C LEU A 210 2.43 15.15 -24.67
N LYS A 211 1.39 15.93 -24.89
CA LYS A 211 1.28 16.84 -26.06
C LYS A 211 1.98 18.17 -25.73
N GLY A 212 2.57 18.78 -26.74
CA GLY A 212 3.34 20.03 -26.57
C GLY A 212 4.66 19.80 -25.84
N SER A 213 5.07 20.77 -25.04
CA SER A 213 6.32 20.73 -24.25
C SER A 213 6.05 21.28 -22.85
N PRO A 214 5.22 20.63 -22.03
CA PRO A 214 4.88 21.13 -20.71
C PRO A 214 6.09 21.12 -19.79
N LYS A 215 6.10 22.06 -18.84
CA LYS A 215 7.02 22.02 -17.72
C LYS A 215 6.58 20.93 -16.72
N ILE A 216 7.41 19.92 -16.54
CA ILE A 216 7.13 18.79 -15.64
C ILE A 216 7.60 19.13 -14.23
N ILE A 217 6.69 19.08 -13.27
CA ILE A 217 6.97 19.31 -11.85
C ILE A 217 6.78 17.97 -11.12
N LEU A 218 7.89 17.40 -10.63
CA LEU A 218 7.88 16.14 -9.89
C LEU A 218 7.61 16.39 -8.41
N VAL A 219 6.70 15.60 -7.85
CA VAL A 219 6.29 15.64 -6.44
C VAL A 219 6.21 14.23 -5.86
N HIS A 220 5.94 14.08 -4.57
CA HIS A 220 5.60 12.81 -3.93
C HIS A 220 6.64 11.70 -4.18
N GLY A 221 7.92 12.03 -4.03
CA GLY A 221 9.04 11.09 -4.04
C GLY A 221 10.07 11.49 -2.99
N GLU A 222 10.99 10.58 -2.66
CA GLU A 222 12.17 10.93 -1.86
C GLU A 222 13.02 11.95 -2.63
N GLN A 223 13.68 12.86 -1.92
CA GLN A 223 14.38 13.98 -2.55
C GLN A 223 15.41 13.51 -3.59
N GLU A 224 16.22 12.51 -3.25
CA GLU A 224 17.23 11.97 -4.16
C GLU A 224 16.61 11.35 -5.41
N THR A 225 15.50 10.61 -5.26
CA THR A 225 14.74 10.03 -6.36
C THR A 225 14.17 11.12 -7.27
N CYS A 226 13.55 12.14 -6.69
CA CYS A 226 12.93 13.23 -7.41
C CYS A 226 13.97 14.04 -8.21
N GLU A 227 15.08 14.42 -7.57
CA GLU A 227 16.16 15.21 -8.21
C GLU A 227 16.86 14.38 -9.29
N GLY A 228 17.16 13.10 -9.02
CA GLY A 228 17.78 12.20 -9.99
C GLY A 228 16.91 11.98 -11.22
N PHE A 229 15.62 11.79 -11.03
CA PHE A 229 14.68 11.59 -12.14
C PHE A 229 14.45 12.89 -12.93
N ALA A 230 14.41 14.06 -12.28
CA ALA A 230 14.35 15.34 -12.98
C ALA A 230 15.57 15.58 -13.89
N LEU A 231 16.78 15.22 -13.42
CA LEU A 231 18.00 15.30 -14.22
C LEU A 231 17.95 14.35 -15.42
N GLU A 232 17.45 13.14 -15.23
CA GLU A 232 17.28 12.17 -16.31
C GLU A 232 16.29 12.68 -17.37
N LEU A 233 15.12 13.16 -16.95
CA LEU A 233 14.11 13.73 -17.86
C LEU A 233 14.68 14.90 -18.66
N LYS A 234 15.48 15.78 -18.04
CA LYS A 234 16.21 16.84 -18.76
C LYS A 234 17.15 16.29 -19.82
N SER A 235 17.89 15.23 -19.51
CA SER A 235 18.79 14.59 -20.49
C SER A 235 18.03 14.01 -21.69
N MET A 236 16.76 13.66 -21.49
CA MET A 236 15.85 13.18 -22.54
C MET A 236 15.14 14.31 -23.30
N GLY A 237 15.40 15.59 -22.97
CA GLY A 237 14.84 16.75 -23.63
C GLY A 237 13.56 17.31 -22.99
N PHE A 238 13.13 16.83 -21.83
CA PHE A 238 12.00 17.39 -21.11
C PHE A 238 12.42 18.57 -20.23
N ASP A 239 11.56 19.57 -20.06
CA ASP A 239 11.71 20.59 -19.02
C ASP A 239 11.13 20.05 -17.70
N ALA A 240 11.97 19.50 -16.85
CA ALA A 240 11.55 18.83 -15.63
C ALA A 240 12.27 19.37 -14.39
N SER A 241 11.55 19.49 -13.28
CA SER A 241 12.10 19.95 -11.99
C SER A 241 11.47 19.19 -10.83
N CYS A 242 12.23 19.03 -9.74
CA CYS A 242 11.71 18.54 -8.48
C CYS A 242 11.09 19.70 -7.71
N ALA A 243 9.85 19.56 -7.24
CA ALA A 243 9.17 20.57 -6.46
C ALA A 243 9.78 20.73 -5.07
N ARG A 244 9.87 21.98 -4.60
CA ARG A 244 10.27 22.29 -3.23
C ARG A 244 9.17 23.06 -2.51
N THR A 245 8.97 22.75 -1.25
CA THR A 245 7.95 23.42 -0.44
C THR A 245 8.23 24.92 -0.36
N GLY A 246 7.23 25.74 -0.72
CA GLY A 246 7.31 27.19 -0.71
C GLY A 246 7.87 27.83 -1.99
N GLU A 247 8.31 27.05 -2.99
CA GLU A 247 8.68 27.58 -4.30
C GLU A 247 7.45 27.91 -5.16
N VAL A 248 7.59 28.96 -5.96
CA VAL A 248 6.60 29.37 -6.95
C VAL A 248 7.13 29.02 -8.33
N TYR A 249 6.33 28.26 -9.09
CA TYR A 249 6.64 27.89 -10.47
C TYR A 249 5.83 28.79 -11.40
N ALA A 250 6.52 29.65 -12.16
CA ALA A 250 5.94 30.57 -13.13
C ALA A 250 6.34 30.18 -14.55
#